data_615b4c783494b4bc102d4245ddc48d96
#
_entry.id   615b4c783494b4bc102d4245ddc48d96
#
_cell.length_a   1.000
_cell.length_b   1.000
_cell.length_c   1.000
_cell.angle_alpha   90.00
_cell.angle_beta   90.00
_cell.angle_gamma   90.00
#
_symmetry.space_group_name_H-M   'P 1'
#
loop_
_entity.id
_entity.type
_entity.pdbx_description
1 polymer ?
#
loop_
_entity_poly.entity_id
_entity_poly.type
_entity_poly.pdbx_seq_one_letter_code
_entity_poly.pdbx_strand_id
1 'polypeptide(L)'
;MGLFHSQTPIAWKNLVADPRKFFWSLLGITFAVVLMFVQNGFRNSLFDSTVRVVRLLDADLLIVSSGRYNLATEIRFDRQILRRASMLNDVAWSSPLFIDRLASPIRVAGRPSRPIRVLSLDPREHIFGDQTIQDSLELLKRPGQVLLDQRSKKEYGFELDQPNTLNGRAI
;
A
#
# COMPACT_ATOMS: atom_id res chain seq x y z
N MET A 1 65.50 12.54 -8.51
CA MET A 1 65.26 12.29 -7.09
C MET A 1 64.25 13.35 -6.62
N GLY A 2 62.96 13.11 -6.84
CA GLY A 2 61.89 14.09 -6.57
C GLY A 2 61.32 13.86 -5.19
N LEU A 3 61.51 14.83 -4.31
CA LEU A 3 60.91 14.89 -2.98
C LEU A 3 59.42 15.21 -3.11
N PHE A 4 58.59 14.23 -3.10
CA PHE A 4 57.16 14.42 -2.84
C PHE A 4 56.96 14.91 -1.41
N HIS A 5 57.00 16.23 -1.21
CA HIS A 5 56.52 16.86 -0.02
C HIS A 5 55.00 16.56 0.08
N SER A 6 54.63 15.63 0.92
CA SER A 6 53.24 15.42 1.30
C SER A 6 52.81 16.60 2.15
N GLN A 7 52.40 17.70 1.49
CA GLN A 7 51.76 18.81 2.16
C GLN A 7 50.40 18.35 2.62
N THR A 8 50.26 18.07 3.89
CA THR A 8 48.93 17.85 4.51
C THR A 8 48.05 19.05 4.15
N PRO A 9 46.90 18.84 3.51
CA PRO A 9 46.06 19.97 3.05
C PRO A 9 45.72 20.86 4.26
N ILE A 10 45.95 22.16 4.11
CA ILE A 10 45.65 23.17 5.15
C ILE A 10 44.22 23.03 5.65
N ALA A 11 43.31 22.67 4.75
CA ALA A 11 41.91 22.39 5.05
C ALA A 11 41.73 21.29 6.12
N TRP A 12 42.52 20.20 6.03
CA TRP A 12 42.50 19.13 7.03
C TRP A 12 43.00 19.59 8.40
N LYS A 13 44.10 20.35 8.42
CA LYS A 13 44.63 20.91 9.66
C LYS A 13 43.65 21.86 10.34
N ASN A 14 42.97 22.71 9.56
CA ASN A 14 41.94 23.63 10.08
C ASN A 14 40.72 22.90 10.58
N LEU A 15 40.34 21.81 9.90
CA LEU A 15 39.16 21.01 10.25
C LEU A 15 39.36 20.30 11.62
N VAL A 16 40.58 19.80 11.88
CA VAL A 16 40.91 19.03 13.07
C VAL A 16 41.41 19.92 14.22
N ALA A 17 41.75 21.19 13.96
CA ALA A 17 42.25 22.14 14.94
C ALA A 17 41.29 22.42 16.11
N ASP A 18 39.96 22.39 15.82
CA ASP A 18 38.92 22.57 16.85
C ASP A 18 37.94 21.38 16.80
N PRO A 19 38.20 20.30 17.59
CA PRO A 19 37.42 19.08 17.54
C PRO A 19 35.95 19.29 17.95
N ARG A 20 35.66 20.30 18.74
CA ARG A 20 34.25 20.60 19.13
C ARG A 20 33.45 21.16 17.94
N LYS A 21 34.02 22.12 17.22
CA LYS A 21 33.38 22.66 16.01
C LYS A 21 33.24 21.62 14.93
N PHE A 22 34.26 20.80 14.74
CA PHE A 22 34.22 19.68 13.80
C PHE A 22 33.07 18.71 14.14
N PHE A 23 32.95 18.32 15.41
CA PHE A 23 31.93 17.39 15.86
C PHE A 23 30.51 17.98 15.61
N TRP A 24 30.26 19.24 15.96
CA TRP A 24 28.96 19.87 15.74
C TRP A 24 28.64 20.03 14.26
N SER A 25 29.62 20.35 13.42
CA SER A 25 29.44 20.42 11.96
C SER A 25 29.11 19.05 11.37
N LEU A 26 29.84 18.02 11.80
CA LEU A 26 29.60 16.63 11.36
C LEU A 26 28.21 16.15 11.79
N LEU A 27 27.79 16.46 13.02
CA LEU A 27 26.48 16.13 13.54
C LEU A 27 25.37 16.77 12.69
N GLY A 28 25.53 18.05 12.32
CA GLY A 28 24.59 18.76 11.47
C GLY A 28 24.46 18.13 10.09
N ILE A 29 25.59 17.80 9.45
CA ILE A 29 25.59 17.15 8.14
C ILE A 29 24.96 15.74 8.24
N THR A 30 25.36 14.97 9.25
CA THR A 30 24.80 13.63 9.47
C THR A 30 23.29 13.68 9.67
N PHE A 31 22.82 14.60 10.48
CA PHE A 31 21.38 14.80 10.70
C PHE A 31 20.63 15.13 9.40
N ALA A 32 21.18 16.04 8.59
CA ALA A 32 20.59 16.38 7.30
C ALA A 32 20.51 15.17 6.35
N VAL A 33 21.58 14.38 6.29
CA VAL A 33 21.63 13.18 5.46
C VAL A 33 20.63 12.12 5.95
N VAL A 34 20.56 11.90 7.27
CA VAL A 34 19.57 10.96 7.85
C VAL A 34 18.15 11.42 7.55
N LEU A 35 17.85 12.72 7.69
CA LEU A 35 16.53 13.25 7.33
C LEU A 35 16.20 13.01 5.85
N MET A 36 17.14 13.22 4.94
CA MET A 36 16.94 12.91 3.51
C MET A 36 16.59 11.45 3.29
N PHE A 37 17.32 10.52 3.91
CA PHE A 37 17.03 9.10 3.78
C PHE A 37 15.68 8.71 4.36
N VAL A 38 15.32 9.26 5.53
CA VAL A 38 14.01 9.02 6.15
C VAL A 38 12.87 9.53 5.26
N GLN A 39 13.01 10.75 4.73
CA GLN A 39 12.01 11.32 3.82
C GLN A 39 11.85 10.49 2.54
N ASN A 40 12.97 10.08 1.94
CA ASN A 40 12.93 9.27 0.74
C ASN A 40 12.35 7.87 1.01
N GLY A 41 12.72 7.24 2.11
CA GLY A 41 12.14 5.97 2.55
C GLY A 41 10.64 6.05 2.78
N PHE A 42 10.19 7.11 3.46
CA PHE A 42 8.77 7.35 3.69
C PHE A 42 7.99 7.56 2.38
N ARG A 43 8.53 8.37 1.48
CA ARG A 43 7.95 8.58 0.14
C ARG A 43 7.81 7.27 -0.62
N ASN A 44 8.85 6.47 -0.69
CA ASN A 44 8.82 5.19 -1.40
C ASN A 44 7.82 4.22 -0.77
N SER A 45 7.76 4.13 0.56
CA SER A 45 6.78 3.31 1.27
C SER A 45 5.34 3.71 0.99
N LEU A 46 5.05 5.02 0.88
CA LEU A 46 3.73 5.51 0.50
C LEU A 46 3.36 5.09 -0.92
N PHE A 47 4.27 5.24 -1.88
CA PHE A 47 4.04 4.80 -3.25
C PHE A 47 3.81 3.30 -3.34
N ASP A 48 4.66 2.49 -2.72
CA ASP A 48 4.53 1.04 -2.71
C ASP A 48 3.22 0.57 -2.08
N SER A 49 2.79 1.19 -0.98
CA SER A 49 1.52 0.87 -0.35
C SER A 49 0.31 1.20 -1.22
N THR A 50 0.42 2.27 -2.03
CA THR A 50 -0.66 2.73 -2.91
C THR A 50 -0.84 1.81 -4.11
N VAL A 51 0.27 1.35 -4.71
CA VAL A 51 0.22 0.51 -5.91
C VAL A 51 0.16 -1.00 -5.61
N ARG A 52 0.35 -1.40 -4.36
CA ARG A 52 0.42 -2.80 -3.97
C ARG A 52 -0.81 -3.61 -4.41
N VAL A 53 -1.99 -3.06 -4.22
CA VAL A 53 -3.24 -3.73 -4.64
C VAL A 53 -3.26 -3.92 -6.14
N VAL A 54 -2.86 -2.90 -6.89
CA VAL A 54 -2.83 -2.96 -8.38
C VAL A 54 -1.84 -4.02 -8.87
N ARG A 55 -0.68 -4.13 -8.22
CA ARG A 55 0.34 -5.14 -8.58
C ARG A 55 -0.08 -6.59 -8.31
N LEU A 56 -1.08 -6.80 -7.47
CA LEU A 56 -1.62 -8.14 -7.20
C LEU A 56 -2.63 -8.58 -8.26
N LEU A 57 -3.14 -7.64 -9.06
CA LEU A 57 -4.12 -7.93 -10.10
C LEU A 57 -3.44 -8.56 -11.32
N ASP A 58 -4.05 -9.58 -11.86
CA ASP A 58 -3.69 -10.18 -13.15
C ASP A 58 -4.41 -9.45 -14.27
N ALA A 59 -4.01 -8.20 -14.51
CA ALA A 59 -4.64 -7.35 -15.50
C ALA A 59 -3.62 -6.40 -16.14
N ASP A 60 -3.61 -6.34 -17.47
CA ASP A 60 -2.74 -5.44 -18.24
C ASP A 60 -3.18 -3.97 -18.12
N LEU A 61 -4.48 -3.73 -17.98
CA LEU A 61 -5.06 -2.38 -17.92
C LEU A 61 -6.03 -2.24 -16.75
N LEU A 62 -5.94 -1.10 -16.08
CA LEU A 62 -6.86 -0.71 -15.03
C LEU A 62 -7.60 0.57 -15.42
N ILE A 63 -8.92 0.49 -15.52
CA ILE A 63 -9.76 1.66 -15.78
C ILE A 63 -10.17 2.28 -14.45
N VAL A 64 -9.84 3.54 -14.24
CA VAL A 64 -10.20 4.30 -13.04
C VAL A 64 -10.93 5.59 -13.41
N SER A 65 -11.75 6.10 -12.50
CA SER A 65 -12.39 7.42 -12.69
C SER A 65 -11.33 8.52 -12.76
N SER A 66 -11.51 9.49 -13.67
CA SER A 66 -10.61 10.64 -13.83
C SER A 66 -10.50 11.52 -12.57
N GLY A 67 -11.52 11.54 -11.73
CA GLY A 67 -11.50 12.23 -10.43
C GLY A 67 -10.78 11.47 -9.32
N ARG A 68 -10.27 10.27 -9.58
CA ARG A 68 -9.62 9.44 -8.59
C ARG A 68 -8.12 9.71 -8.53
N TYR A 69 -7.67 10.52 -7.58
CA TYR A 69 -6.25 10.83 -7.38
C TYR A 69 -5.44 9.66 -6.80
N ASN A 70 -6.10 8.76 -6.07
CA ASN A 70 -5.49 7.56 -5.49
C ASN A 70 -6.57 6.48 -5.24
N LEU A 71 -6.13 5.24 -4.97
CA LEU A 71 -7.06 4.13 -4.70
C LEU A 71 -7.90 4.32 -3.43
N ALA A 72 -7.53 5.22 -2.56
CA ALA A 72 -8.26 5.49 -1.33
C ALA A 72 -9.42 6.49 -1.51
N THR A 73 -9.48 7.18 -2.65
CA THR A 73 -10.55 8.13 -2.95
C THR A 73 -11.76 7.38 -3.48
N GLU A 74 -12.88 7.48 -2.79
CA GLU A 74 -14.14 6.85 -3.18
C GLU A 74 -14.85 7.69 -4.24
N ILE A 75 -14.65 7.34 -5.49
CA ILE A 75 -15.40 7.92 -6.61
C ILE A 75 -16.06 6.79 -7.35
N ARG A 76 -17.35 6.91 -7.47
CA ARG A 76 -18.17 5.94 -8.21
C ARG A 76 -17.87 6.05 -9.71
N PHE A 77 -17.92 4.91 -10.33
CA PHE A 77 -17.60 4.71 -11.73
C PHE A 77 -18.79 4.08 -12.43
N ASP A 78 -19.14 4.59 -13.62
CA ASP A 78 -20.25 4.07 -14.37
C ASP A 78 -19.96 2.68 -14.93
N ARG A 79 -20.79 1.70 -14.59
CA ARG A 79 -20.68 0.33 -15.08
C ARG A 79 -20.81 0.20 -16.60
N GLN A 80 -21.40 1.19 -17.26
CA GLN A 80 -21.49 1.22 -18.72
C GLN A 80 -20.10 1.28 -19.37
N ILE A 81 -19.13 1.90 -18.72
CA ILE A 81 -17.76 1.97 -19.23
C ILE A 81 -17.14 0.57 -19.28
N LEU A 82 -17.35 -0.24 -18.23
CA LEU A 82 -16.90 -1.64 -18.22
C LEU A 82 -17.51 -2.43 -19.38
N ARG A 83 -18.82 -2.29 -19.60
CA ARG A 83 -19.50 -2.95 -20.72
C ARG A 83 -18.98 -2.49 -22.09
N ARG A 84 -18.67 -1.21 -22.25
CA ARG A 84 -18.07 -0.70 -23.49
C ARG A 84 -16.66 -1.25 -23.70
N ALA A 85 -15.86 -1.33 -22.63
CA ALA A 85 -14.52 -1.91 -22.70
C ALA A 85 -14.57 -3.40 -23.09
N SER A 86 -15.49 -4.18 -22.52
CA SER A 86 -15.64 -5.60 -22.83
C SER A 86 -16.12 -5.90 -24.27
N MET A 87 -16.65 -4.89 -24.98
CA MET A 87 -17.03 -5.03 -26.39
C MET A 87 -15.90 -4.80 -27.39
N LEU A 88 -14.72 -4.38 -26.92
CA LEU A 88 -13.56 -4.18 -27.79
C LEU A 88 -12.94 -5.54 -28.15
N ASN A 89 -12.56 -5.71 -29.40
CA ASN A 89 -12.04 -7.00 -29.92
C ASN A 89 -10.73 -7.43 -29.24
N ASP A 90 -9.95 -6.47 -28.75
CA ASP A 90 -8.64 -6.70 -28.11
C ASP A 90 -8.74 -6.93 -26.61
N VAL A 91 -9.94 -6.95 -26.04
CA VAL A 91 -10.19 -7.20 -24.62
C VAL A 91 -10.61 -8.64 -24.40
N ALA A 92 -9.74 -9.44 -23.82
CA ALA A 92 -10.01 -10.84 -23.53
C ALA A 92 -11.05 -11.00 -22.40
N TRP A 93 -10.96 -10.19 -21.36
CA TRP A 93 -11.89 -10.19 -20.24
C TRP A 93 -11.88 -8.84 -19.50
N SER A 94 -12.92 -8.57 -18.75
CA SER A 94 -12.99 -7.38 -17.92
C SER A 94 -13.80 -7.64 -16.65
N SER A 95 -13.32 -7.22 -15.50
CA SER A 95 -13.96 -7.43 -14.21
C SER A 95 -14.04 -6.17 -13.37
N PRO A 96 -15.14 -5.95 -12.63
CA PRO A 96 -15.26 -4.83 -11.72
C PRO A 96 -14.58 -5.14 -10.39
N LEU A 97 -13.74 -4.22 -9.91
CA LEU A 97 -13.19 -4.24 -8.57
C LEU A 97 -13.73 -3.06 -7.77
N PHE A 98 -14.39 -3.36 -6.66
CA PHE A 98 -14.89 -2.34 -5.74
C PHE A 98 -13.92 -2.20 -4.56
N ILE A 99 -13.54 -0.97 -4.26
CA ILE A 99 -12.67 -0.65 -3.14
C ILE A 99 -13.41 0.35 -2.26
N ASP A 100 -13.72 -0.08 -1.04
CA ASP A 100 -14.33 0.76 -0.01
C ASP A 100 -13.35 0.89 1.17
N ARG A 101 -13.20 2.09 1.70
CA ARG A 101 -12.31 2.37 2.83
C ARG A 101 -13.03 2.93 4.05
N LEU A 102 -14.10 3.69 3.86
CA LEU A 102 -14.72 4.50 4.92
C LEU A 102 -16.13 4.05 5.25
N ALA A 103 -16.86 3.54 4.27
CA ALA A 103 -18.28 3.20 4.41
C ALA A 103 -18.52 1.80 5.01
N SER A 104 -17.46 1.02 5.22
CA SER A 104 -17.58 -0.36 5.72
C SER A 104 -16.91 -0.52 7.08
N PRO A 105 -17.52 -0.01 8.16
CA PRO A 105 -17.01 -0.24 9.50
C PRO A 105 -17.19 -1.71 9.87
N ILE A 106 -16.09 -2.31 10.35
CA ILE A 106 -16.17 -3.64 10.97
C ILE A 106 -16.42 -3.50 12.47
N ARG A 107 -17.26 -4.38 12.98
CA ARG A 107 -17.57 -4.46 14.39
C ARG A 107 -17.30 -5.87 14.89
N VAL A 108 -16.37 -5.99 15.80
CA VAL A 108 -16.01 -7.22 16.51
C VAL A 108 -16.62 -7.14 17.90
N ALA A 109 -17.13 -8.25 18.43
CA ALA A 109 -17.75 -8.31 19.75
C ALA A 109 -16.82 -7.73 20.83
N GLY A 110 -17.37 -6.84 21.68
CA GLY A 110 -16.61 -6.19 22.77
C GLY A 110 -15.60 -5.13 22.35
N ARG A 111 -15.54 -4.73 21.06
CA ARG A 111 -14.60 -3.73 20.57
C ARG A 111 -15.30 -2.57 19.86
N PRO A 112 -14.70 -1.37 19.82
CA PRO A 112 -15.25 -0.26 19.06
C PRO A 112 -15.21 -0.54 17.56
N SER A 113 -16.25 -0.10 16.85
CA SER A 113 -16.31 -0.16 15.39
C SER A 113 -15.15 0.61 14.77
N ARG A 114 -14.50 0.01 13.77
CA ARG A 114 -13.35 0.62 13.08
C ARG A 114 -13.52 0.54 11.57
N PRO A 115 -13.13 1.60 10.83
CA PRO A 115 -13.14 1.55 9.38
C PRO A 115 -12.02 0.62 8.88
N ILE A 116 -12.37 -0.24 7.93
CA ILE A 116 -11.42 -1.12 7.24
C ILE A 116 -11.51 -0.88 5.74
N ARG A 117 -10.47 -1.27 5.04
CA ARG A 117 -10.50 -1.31 3.57
C ARG A 117 -11.12 -2.63 3.15
N VAL A 118 -12.21 -2.56 2.41
CA VAL A 118 -12.88 -3.72 1.83
C VAL A 118 -12.61 -3.74 0.33
N LEU A 119 -12.16 -4.87 -0.17
CA LEU A 119 -12.09 -5.19 -1.58
C LEU A 119 -13.24 -6.13 -1.88
N SER A 120 -14.11 -5.76 -2.82
CA SER A 120 -15.22 -6.60 -3.24
C SER A 120 -15.09 -6.88 -4.74
N LEU A 121 -15.20 -8.14 -5.07
CA LEU A 121 -15.00 -8.68 -6.43
C LEU A 121 -15.91 -9.89 -6.64
N ASP A 122 -16.03 -10.35 -7.85
CA ASP A 122 -16.67 -11.65 -8.13
C ASP A 122 -15.65 -12.77 -7.91
N PRO A 123 -15.85 -13.67 -6.92
CA PRO A 123 -14.91 -14.74 -6.61
C PRO A 123 -14.82 -15.83 -7.72
N ARG A 124 -15.66 -15.74 -8.74
CA ARG A 124 -15.61 -16.67 -9.89
C ARG A 124 -14.59 -16.23 -10.94
N GLU A 125 -14.16 -14.99 -10.89
CA GLU A 125 -13.25 -14.41 -11.87
C GLU A 125 -11.81 -14.52 -11.41
N HIS A 126 -10.90 -14.73 -12.37
CA HIS A 126 -9.47 -14.79 -12.12
C HIS A 126 -8.89 -13.37 -12.13
N ILE A 127 -8.92 -12.72 -10.96
CA ILE A 127 -8.55 -11.30 -10.82
C ILE A 127 -7.12 -11.14 -10.28
N PHE A 128 -6.64 -12.09 -9.48
CA PHE A 128 -5.32 -12.04 -8.88
C PHE A 128 -4.35 -13.01 -9.54
N GLY A 129 -3.12 -12.55 -9.79
CA GLY A 129 -2.06 -13.39 -10.33
C GLY A 129 -1.45 -14.38 -9.33
N ASP A 130 -1.68 -14.19 -8.03
CA ASP A 130 -1.21 -15.10 -6.99
C ASP A 130 -2.21 -16.25 -6.78
N GLN A 131 -1.78 -17.48 -7.08
CA GLN A 131 -2.60 -18.67 -6.96
C GLN A 131 -3.09 -18.90 -5.53
N THR A 132 -2.30 -18.57 -4.51
CA THR A 132 -2.69 -18.73 -3.10
C THR A 132 -3.88 -17.85 -2.75
N ILE A 133 -3.91 -16.62 -3.29
CA ILE A 133 -5.04 -15.70 -3.12
C ILE A 133 -6.24 -16.25 -3.89
N GLN A 134 -6.04 -16.70 -5.13
CA GLN A 134 -7.10 -17.21 -5.99
C GLN A 134 -7.79 -18.43 -5.36
N ASP A 135 -7.02 -19.37 -4.83
CA ASP A 135 -7.55 -20.56 -4.13
C ASP A 135 -8.36 -20.17 -2.90
N SER A 136 -7.91 -19.13 -2.18
CA SER A 136 -8.64 -18.60 -1.02
C SER A 136 -9.98 -17.96 -1.40
N LEU A 137 -10.12 -17.41 -2.62
CA LEU A 137 -11.38 -16.83 -3.11
C LEU A 137 -12.49 -17.88 -3.26
N GLU A 138 -12.16 -19.16 -3.41
CA GLU A 138 -13.16 -20.23 -3.42
C GLU A 138 -14.02 -20.25 -2.16
N LEU A 139 -13.46 -19.86 -1.01
CA LEU A 139 -14.18 -19.76 0.25
C LEU A 139 -15.26 -18.66 0.21
N LEU A 140 -15.03 -17.58 -0.55
CA LEU A 140 -15.96 -16.46 -0.69
C LEU A 140 -17.21 -16.80 -1.53
N LYS A 141 -17.24 -17.94 -2.20
CA LYS A 141 -18.44 -18.42 -2.91
C LYS A 141 -19.58 -18.75 -1.93
N ARG A 142 -19.27 -18.92 -0.65
CA ARG A 142 -20.26 -19.14 0.40
C ARG A 142 -20.74 -17.79 0.95
N PRO A 143 -22.06 -17.59 1.12
CA PRO A 143 -22.61 -16.37 1.70
C PRO A 143 -22.10 -16.15 3.13
N GLY A 144 -21.85 -14.88 3.48
CA GLY A 144 -21.41 -14.51 4.84
C GLY A 144 -19.93 -14.76 5.13
N GLN A 145 -19.14 -15.11 4.12
CA GLN A 145 -17.71 -15.33 4.29
C GLN A 145 -16.92 -14.10 3.87
N VAL A 146 -15.83 -13.81 4.56
CA VAL A 146 -14.86 -12.79 4.20
C VAL A 146 -13.44 -13.32 4.39
N LEU A 147 -12.52 -12.88 3.56
CA LEU A 147 -11.09 -13.11 3.74
C LEU A 147 -10.47 -11.92 4.47
N LEU A 148 -9.70 -12.20 5.50
CA LEU A 148 -8.98 -11.19 6.27
C LEU A 148 -7.48 -11.33 6.04
N ASP A 149 -6.79 -10.20 5.85
CA ASP A 149 -5.34 -10.20 5.79
C ASP A 149 -4.78 -10.56 7.16
N GLN A 150 -3.94 -11.59 7.23
CA GLN A 150 -3.24 -12.01 8.46
C GLN A 150 -2.36 -10.90 9.07
N ARG A 151 -1.94 -9.94 8.25
CA ARG A 151 -1.17 -8.77 8.69
C ARG A 151 -2.04 -7.63 9.21
N SER A 152 -3.36 -7.84 9.27
CA SER A 152 -4.27 -6.86 9.90
C SER A 152 -3.83 -6.57 11.33
N LYS A 153 -3.95 -5.32 11.72
CA LYS A 153 -3.52 -4.90 13.06
C LYS A 153 -4.21 -5.71 14.14
N LYS A 154 -3.46 -6.21 15.09
CA LYS A 154 -3.98 -6.94 16.28
C LYS A 154 -5.08 -6.17 17.03
N GLU A 155 -5.07 -4.84 16.89
CA GLU A 155 -6.09 -3.96 17.46
C GLU A 155 -7.51 -4.21 16.92
N TYR A 156 -7.65 -4.77 15.73
CA TYR A 156 -8.96 -5.14 15.17
C TYR A 156 -9.56 -6.37 15.87
N GLY A 157 -8.69 -7.25 16.39
CA GLY A 157 -9.10 -8.43 17.19
C GLY A 157 -9.88 -9.44 16.38
N PHE A 158 -9.54 -9.59 15.11
CA PHE A 158 -10.10 -10.66 14.30
C PHE A 158 -9.67 -12.02 14.82
N GLU A 159 -10.62 -12.88 15.02
CA GLU A 159 -10.42 -14.30 15.29
C GLU A 159 -11.19 -15.08 14.23
N LEU A 160 -10.62 -16.20 13.81
CA LEU A 160 -11.28 -17.08 12.85
C LEU A 160 -12.56 -17.66 13.44
N ASP A 161 -13.56 -17.86 12.62
CA ASP A 161 -14.84 -18.47 12.96
C ASP A 161 -15.67 -17.72 14.04
N GLN A 162 -15.34 -16.47 14.33
CA GLN A 162 -16.16 -15.64 15.20
C GLN A 162 -17.18 -14.82 14.41
N PRO A 163 -18.41 -14.68 14.91
CA PRO A 163 -19.40 -13.83 14.27
C PRO A 163 -19.01 -12.37 14.39
N ASN A 164 -18.75 -11.78 13.27
CA ASN A 164 -18.44 -10.37 13.13
C ASN A 164 -19.53 -9.67 12.30
N THR A 165 -19.58 -8.36 12.35
CA THR A 165 -20.47 -7.61 11.45
C THR A 165 -19.68 -6.63 10.61
N LEU A 166 -19.93 -6.64 9.32
CA LEU A 166 -19.41 -5.70 8.37
C LEU A 166 -20.57 -4.85 7.84
N ASN A 167 -20.51 -3.55 8.04
CA ASN A 167 -21.58 -2.62 7.66
C ASN A 167 -22.98 -3.07 8.14
N GLY A 168 -23.05 -3.61 9.37
CA GLY A 168 -24.30 -4.09 9.99
C GLY A 168 -24.81 -5.46 9.51
N ARG A 169 -24.10 -6.14 8.62
CA ARG A 169 -24.40 -7.50 8.18
C ARG A 169 -23.47 -8.49 8.86
N ALA A 170 -24.02 -9.60 9.29
CA ALA A 170 -23.23 -10.73 9.85
C ALA A 170 -22.32 -11.31 8.75
N ILE A 171 -21.07 -11.60 9.12
CA ILE A 171 -20.05 -12.22 8.28
C ILE A 171 -19.36 -13.31 9.10
#